data_4de8c98665713531c98aabf34efa1a14
#
_entry.id   4de8c98665713531c98aabf34efa1a14
#
_cell.length_a   1.000
_cell.length_b   1.000
_cell.length_c   1.000
_cell.angle_alpha   90.00
_cell.angle_beta   90.00
_cell.angle_gamma   90.00
#
_symmetry.space_group_name_H-M   'P 1'
#
loop_
_entity.id
_entity.type
_entity.pdbx_description
1 polymer ?
#
loop_
_entity_poly.entity_id
_entity_poly.type
_entity_poly.pdbx_seq_one_letter_code
_entity_poly.pdbx_strand_id
1 'polypeptide(L)'
;MYMGSVGADSISARTTNPQNIFCPVCADSISARIIKNTFIQTINMYEYIHCPIYVVMPNHFHCIIAIQRDGENAADIESRADMETRADMESAPTVSLPDVIQSFKRHSTIEYIKLVKQNILPPFDKQIWQRGYYEHIIRNEHEYQKIYEYIENNPIKWEEDKYYE
;
A
#
# COMPACT_ATOMS: atom_id res chain seq x y z
N MET A 1 4.01 -2.37 9.89
CA MET A 1 3.38 -1.93 8.64
C MET A 1 2.34 -2.96 8.26
N TYR A 2 1.08 -2.56 8.27
CA TYR A 2 -0.04 -3.42 7.84
C TYR A 2 -0.36 -3.08 6.41
N MET A 3 -0.41 -4.07 5.53
CA MET A 3 -0.82 -3.93 4.15
C MET A 3 -1.84 -5.00 3.81
N GLY A 4 -3.01 -4.58 3.36
CA GLY A 4 -4.02 -5.48 2.82
C GLY A 4 -3.91 -5.54 1.31
N SER A 5 -3.94 -6.73 0.75
CA SER A 5 -4.05 -6.98 -0.69
C SER A 5 -5.44 -7.52 -0.97
N VAL A 6 -6.13 -6.94 -1.93
CA VAL A 6 -7.47 -7.38 -2.36
C VAL A 6 -7.32 -8.24 -3.60
N GLY A 7 -7.84 -9.46 -3.54
CA GLY A 7 -8.07 -10.26 -4.75
C GLY A 7 -9.21 -9.65 -5.59
N ALA A 8 -9.09 -9.67 -6.91
CA ALA A 8 -9.85 -8.86 -7.87
C ALA A 8 -11.37 -9.17 -7.99
N ASP A 9 -11.94 -10.00 -7.12
CA ASP A 9 -13.27 -10.60 -7.33
C ASP A 9 -14.41 -9.76 -6.76
N SER A 10 -14.67 -8.58 -7.24
CA SER A 10 -15.94 -7.83 -7.02
C SER A 10 -15.89 -6.43 -6.42
N ILE A 11 -14.75 -5.79 -6.42
CA ILE A 11 -14.76 -4.38 -6.10
C ILE A 11 -14.88 -3.60 -7.40
N SER A 12 -16.10 -3.15 -7.70
CA SER A 12 -16.37 -2.20 -8.79
C SER A 12 -15.28 -1.12 -8.79
N ALA A 13 -14.56 -1.00 -9.90
CA ALA A 13 -13.49 -0.05 -10.08
C ALA A 13 -13.98 1.38 -9.83
N ARG A 14 -13.98 1.79 -8.58
CA ARG A 14 -14.08 3.19 -8.23
C ARG A 14 -12.68 3.77 -8.45
N THR A 15 -12.50 4.33 -9.65
CA THR A 15 -11.42 5.27 -9.94
C THR A 15 -11.57 6.48 -9.00
N THR A 16 -11.12 6.33 -7.79
CA THR A 16 -11.07 7.43 -6.84
C THR A 16 -9.63 7.66 -6.47
N ASN A 17 -9.24 8.91 -6.59
CA ASN A 17 -8.01 9.42 -5.98
C ASN A 17 -7.88 8.81 -4.57
N PRO A 18 -6.76 8.18 -4.19
CA PRO A 18 -6.64 7.49 -2.91
C PRO A 18 -7.06 8.42 -1.78
N GLN A 19 -7.98 7.98 -0.94
CA GLN A 19 -8.37 8.76 0.22
C GLN A 19 -7.15 8.88 1.13
N ASN A 20 -6.65 10.09 1.22
CA ASN A 20 -5.55 10.44 2.08
C ASN A 20 -6.10 10.83 3.45
N ILE A 21 -5.97 9.93 4.40
CA ILE A 21 -6.33 10.21 5.78
C ILE A 21 -5.12 10.78 6.49
N PHE A 22 -5.30 11.94 7.05
CA PHE A 22 -4.26 12.67 7.75
C PHE A 22 -4.25 12.26 9.23
N CYS A 23 -3.11 11.76 9.71
CA CYS A 23 -2.86 11.68 11.13
C CYS A 23 -2.54 13.10 11.66
N PRO A 24 -3.35 13.69 12.56
CA PRO A 24 -3.11 15.06 13.06
C PRO A 24 -1.73 15.22 13.69
N VAL A 25 -1.23 14.17 14.34
CA VAL A 25 0.07 14.19 15.06
C VAL A 25 1.26 14.32 14.11
N CYS A 26 1.17 13.79 12.89
CA CYS A 26 2.28 13.81 11.93
C CYS A 26 2.01 14.68 10.69
N ALA A 27 0.88 15.39 10.65
CA ALA A 27 0.45 16.18 9.50
C ALA A 27 1.51 17.16 8.99
N ASP A 28 2.20 17.83 9.90
CA ASP A 28 3.23 18.83 9.61
C ASP A 28 4.66 18.25 9.56
N SER A 29 4.80 16.95 9.80
CA SER A 29 6.10 16.30 9.80
C SER A 29 6.67 16.19 8.39
N ILE A 30 7.92 16.65 8.20
CA ILE A 30 8.65 16.51 6.95
C ILE A 30 8.81 15.04 6.57
N SER A 31 9.09 14.16 7.54
CA SER A 31 9.22 12.71 7.31
C SER A 31 7.91 12.09 6.82
N ALA A 32 6.77 12.45 7.40
CA ALA A 32 5.47 11.97 6.95
C ALA A 32 5.14 12.44 5.52
N ARG A 33 5.49 13.68 5.17
CA ARG A 33 5.34 14.21 3.79
C ARG A 33 6.19 13.44 2.78
N ILE A 34 7.43 13.07 3.14
CA ILE A 34 8.29 12.25 2.27
C ILE A 34 7.63 10.88 2.04
N ILE A 35 7.22 10.22 3.12
CA ILE A 35 6.60 8.89 3.04
C ILE A 35 5.36 8.94 2.16
N LYS A 36 4.48 9.91 2.38
CA LYS A 36 3.30 10.14 1.55
C LYS A 36 3.65 10.32 0.08
N ASN A 37 4.53 11.28 -0.23
CA ASN A 37 4.86 11.62 -1.60
C ASN A 37 5.53 10.45 -2.33
N THR A 38 6.47 9.77 -1.69
CA THR A 38 7.14 8.61 -2.28
C THR A 38 6.20 7.41 -2.44
N PHE A 39 5.23 7.24 -1.53
CA PHE A 39 4.21 6.21 -1.69
C PHE A 39 3.33 6.46 -2.90
N ILE A 40 2.78 7.67 -3.04
CA ILE A 40 1.96 8.05 -4.20
C ILE A 40 2.76 7.88 -5.50
N GLN A 41 4.02 8.35 -5.53
CA GLN A 41 4.88 8.17 -6.69
C GLN A 41 5.10 6.69 -7.01
N THR A 42 5.33 5.86 -5.99
CA THR A 42 5.53 4.42 -6.19
C THR A 42 4.27 3.76 -6.75
N ILE A 43 3.08 4.04 -6.21
CA ILE A 43 1.82 3.49 -6.74
C ILE A 43 1.62 3.92 -8.21
N ASN A 44 1.86 5.18 -8.52
CA ASN A 44 1.70 5.72 -9.88
C ASN A 44 2.72 5.18 -10.90
N MET A 45 3.78 4.51 -10.46
CA MET A 45 4.73 3.82 -11.37
C MET A 45 4.15 2.51 -11.93
N TYR A 46 3.07 2.00 -11.36
CA TYR A 46 2.49 0.71 -11.70
C TYR A 46 1.04 0.89 -12.16
N GLU A 47 0.80 0.67 -13.44
CA GLU A 47 -0.52 0.90 -14.07
C GLU A 47 -1.64 0.04 -13.47
N TYR A 48 -1.29 -1.17 -13.02
CA TYR A 48 -2.25 -2.16 -12.50
C TYR A 48 -2.36 -2.18 -10.97
N ILE A 49 -1.83 -1.16 -10.31
CA ILE A 49 -1.86 -1.07 -8.87
C ILE A 49 -2.67 0.14 -8.44
N HIS A 50 -3.65 -0.12 -7.59
CA HIS A 50 -4.49 0.92 -7.01
C HIS A 50 -4.40 0.88 -5.49
N CYS A 51 -4.47 2.04 -4.88
CA CYS A 51 -4.51 2.18 -3.44
C CYS A 51 -5.75 2.98 -3.03
N PRO A 52 -6.85 2.34 -2.62
CA PRO A 52 -8.07 3.04 -2.25
C PRO A 52 -7.92 3.89 -0.98
N ILE A 53 -7.11 3.43 -0.04
CA ILE A 53 -6.89 4.13 1.24
C ILE A 53 -5.49 3.86 1.76
N TYR A 54 -4.88 4.88 2.37
CA TYR A 54 -3.66 4.76 3.15
C TYR A 54 -3.60 5.80 4.27
N VAL A 55 -2.81 5.52 5.29
CA VAL A 55 -2.51 6.45 6.37
C VAL A 55 -1.04 6.37 6.78
N VAL A 56 -0.43 7.52 6.97
CA VAL A 56 0.91 7.66 7.56
C VAL A 56 0.74 7.96 9.04
N MET A 57 1.18 7.05 9.89
CA MET A 57 1.20 7.19 11.34
C MET A 57 2.62 7.59 11.79
N PRO A 58 2.82 8.07 13.02
CA PRO A 58 4.14 8.53 13.48
C PRO A 58 5.26 7.51 13.35
N ASN A 59 4.99 6.23 13.59
CA ASN A 59 5.98 5.16 13.57
C ASN A 59 5.61 3.97 12.67
N HIS A 60 4.46 4.03 11.97
CA HIS A 60 4.02 2.99 11.06
C HIS A 60 3.17 3.52 9.90
N PHE A 61 2.81 2.65 8.99
CA PHE A 61 2.08 2.98 7.77
C PHE A 61 1.08 1.87 7.44
N HIS A 62 -0.15 2.25 7.13
CA HIS A 62 -1.19 1.32 6.68
C HIS A 62 -1.66 1.70 5.28
N CYS A 63 -1.97 0.70 4.46
CA CYS A 63 -2.65 0.89 3.19
C CYS A 63 -3.40 -0.36 2.74
N ILE A 64 -4.36 -0.19 1.87
CA ILE A 64 -4.92 -1.26 1.05
C ILE A 64 -4.32 -1.11 -0.34
N ILE A 65 -3.79 -2.20 -0.90
CA ILE A 65 -3.28 -2.25 -2.27
C ILE A 65 -4.11 -3.27 -3.05
N ALA A 66 -4.71 -2.82 -4.13
CA ALA A 66 -5.38 -3.67 -5.10
C ALA A 66 -4.48 -3.84 -6.32
N ILE A 67 -4.24 -5.09 -6.71
CA ILE A 67 -3.46 -5.45 -7.90
C ILE A 67 -4.44 -6.02 -8.92
N GLN A 68 -4.64 -5.31 -10.01
CA GLN A 68 -5.45 -5.77 -11.13
C GLN A 68 -4.55 -6.57 -12.09
N ARG A 69 -5.01 -7.73 -12.52
CA ARG A 69 -4.33 -8.50 -13.58
C ARG A 69 -5.02 -8.22 -14.90
N ASP A 70 -4.23 -7.97 -15.96
CA ASP A 70 -4.77 -7.81 -17.29
C ASP A 70 -5.47 -9.08 -17.74
N GLY A 71 -6.72 -8.94 -18.20
CA GLY A 71 -7.51 -10.01 -18.80
C GLY A 71 -8.63 -10.58 -17.94
N GLU A 72 -8.83 -10.13 -16.71
CA GLU A 72 -9.98 -10.51 -15.90
C GLU A 72 -11.06 -9.42 -15.94
N ASN A 73 -11.78 -9.33 -17.05
CA ASN A 73 -13.12 -8.76 -17.02
C ASN A 73 -14.01 -9.72 -16.23
N ALA A 74 -14.78 -9.22 -15.28
CA ALA A 74 -15.67 -9.99 -14.42
C ALA A 74 -16.70 -10.88 -15.17
N ALA A 75 -16.75 -10.80 -16.49
CA ALA A 75 -17.63 -11.59 -17.36
C ALA A 75 -17.04 -12.95 -17.77
N ASP A 76 -15.73 -13.18 -17.57
CA ASP A 76 -15.05 -14.39 -18.07
C ASP A 76 -14.89 -15.51 -17.02
N ILE A 77 -15.35 -15.29 -15.79
CA ILE A 77 -15.13 -16.23 -14.68
C ILE A 77 -16.09 -17.41 -14.72
N GLU A 78 -17.29 -17.27 -15.35
CA GLU A 78 -18.27 -18.37 -15.39
C GLU A 78 -17.98 -19.47 -16.42
N SER A 79 -17.00 -19.29 -17.31
CA SER A 79 -16.75 -20.24 -18.41
C SER A 79 -15.48 -21.07 -18.33
N ARG A 80 -14.72 -20.98 -17.22
CA ARG A 80 -13.39 -21.64 -17.10
C ARG A 80 -13.34 -22.90 -16.22
N ALA A 81 -14.46 -23.59 -16.03
CA ALA A 81 -14.45 -24.86 -15.29
C ALA A 81 -13.80 -26.04 -16.04
N ASP A 82 -13.59 -25.93 -17.36
CA ASP A 82 -13.11 -27.05 -18.19
C ASP A 82 -12.05 -26.57 -19.21
N MET A 83 -10.81 -26.30 -18.78
CA MET A 83 -9.67 -26.37 -19.71
C MET A 83 -8.33 -26.45 -18.96
N GLU A 84 -7.90 -27.68 -18.70
CA GLU A 84 -6.49 -28.03 -18.60
C GLU A 84 -5.78 -27.73 -19.92
N THR A 85 -4.51 -27.32 -19.81
CA THR A 85 -3.51 -27.16 -20.86
C THR A 85 -3.52 -25.86 -21.65
N ARG A 86 -2.70 -24.89 -21.18
CA ARG A 86 -1.82 -24.15 -22.08
C ARG A 86 -0.55 -23.74 -21.34
N ALA A 87 0.50 -24.53 -21.53
CA ALA A 87 1.87 -24.10 -21.42
C ALA A 87 2.13 -23.06 -22.55
N ASP A 88 3.02 -22.09 -22.28
CA ASP A 88 3.57 -21.13 -23.25
C ASP A 88 2.66 -19.93 -23.59
N MET A 89 2.36 -19.09 -22.58
CA MET A 89 2.25 -17.66 -22.80
C MET A 89 3.38 -16.99 -22.01
N GLU A 90 4.25 -16.35 -22.72
CA GLU A 90 5.29 -15.46 -22.20
C GLU A 90 4.61 -14.41 -21.31
N SER A 91 4.60 -14.71 -20.01
CA SER A 91 3.91 -13.90 -19.01
C SER A 91 4.71 -12.62 -18.89
N ALA A 92 4.12 -11.49 -19.27
CA ALA A 92 4.64 -10.18 -18.90
C ALA A 92 4.97 -10.17 -17.40
N PRO A 93 6.07 -9.56 -16.97
CA PRO A 93 6.51 -9.61 -15.59
C PRO A 93 5.41 -9.04 -14.68
N THR A 94 4.71 -9.94 -14.01
CA THR A 94 3.64 -9.57 -13.09
C THR A 94 4.29 -8.91 -11.88
N VAL A 95 4.09 -7.61 -11.72
CA VAL A 95 4.56 -6.88 -10.54
C VAL A 95 3.94 -7.51 -9.29
N SER A 96 4.78 -7.94 -8.37
CA SER A 96 4.33 -8.52 -7.11
C SER A 96 4.21 -7.48 -6.00
N LEU A 97 3.37 -7.73 -5.00
CA LEU A 97 3.28 -6.86 -3.83
C LEU A 97 4.64 -6.61 -3.15
N PRO A 98 5.51 -7.63 -2.96
CA PRO A 98 6.86 -7.40 -2.46
C PRO A 98 7.68 -6.39 -3.27
N ASP A 99 7.58 -6.39 -4.60
CA ASP A 99 8.32 -5.45 -5.46
C ASP A 99 7.86 -4.01 -5.23
N VAL A 100 6.57 -3.79 -5.12
CA VAL A 100 5.97 -2.48 -4.81
C VAL A 100 6.45 -1.97 -3.46
N ILE A 101 6.39 -2.83 -2.44
CA ILE A 101 6.80 -2.47 -1.09
C ILE A 101 8.29 -2.20 -1.02
N GLN A 102 9.10 -3.00 -1.68
CA GLN A 102 10.55 -2.79 -1.73
C GLN A 102 10.89 -1.49 -2.45
N SER A 103 10.24 -1.20 -3.57
CA SER A 103 10.38 0.05 -4.30
C SER A 103 10.04 1.25 -3.41
N PHE A 104 8.89 1.22 -2.74
CA PHE A 104 8.48 2.26 -1.80
C PHE A 104 9.48 2.48 -0.66
N LYS A 105 9.88 1.41 0.04
CA LYS A 105 10.85 1.46 1.13
C LYS A 105 12.18 2.04 0.67
N ARG A 106 12.64 1.63 -0.51
CA ARG A 106 13.89 2.13 -1.11
C ARG A 106 13.80 3.62 -1.43
N HIS A 107 12.76 4.04 -2.15
CA HIS A 107 12.62 5.44 -2.56
C HIS A 107 12.46 6.37 -1.36
N SER A 108 11.61 6.02 -0.39
CA SER A 108 11.43 6.83 0.81
C SER A 108 12.70 6.94 1.65
N THR A 109 13.49 5.87 1.74
CA THR A 109 14.79 5.90 2.41
C THR A 109 15.78 6.83 1.70
N ILE A 110 15.84 6.78 0.35
CA ILE A 110 16.73 7.65 -0.43
C ILE A 110 16.34 9.12 -0.23
N GLU A 111 15.07 9.46 -0.28
CA GLU A 111 14.60 10.84 -0.07
C GLU A 111 14.90 11.32 1.35
N TYR A 112 14.68 10.47 2.36
CA TYR A 112 15.04 10.80 3.73
C TYR A 112 16.55 11.10 3.87
N ILE A 113 17.41 10.24 3.31
CA ILE A 113 18.88 10.42 3.34
C ILE A 113 19.29 11.75 2.67
N LYS A 114 18.63 12.15 1.58
CA LYS A 114 18.91 13.44 0.94
C LYS A 114 18.70 14.61 1.91
N LEU A 115 17.61 14.57 2.69
CA LEU A 115 17.30 15.62 3.65
C LEU A 115 18.20 15.57 4.91
N VAL A 116 18.62 14.38 5.31
CA VAL A 116 19.67 14.25 6.35
C VAL A 116 20.98 14.91 5.91
N LYS A 117 21.41 14.69 4.66
CA LYS A 117 22.61 15.33 4.09
C LYS A 117 22.49 16.85 3.99
N GLN A 118 21.28 17.38 3.91
CA GLN A 118 20.98 18.82 3.90
C GLN A 118 20.78 19.39 5.32
N ASN A 119 20.98 18.59 6.37
CA ASN A 119 20.72 18.94 7.77
C ASN A 119 19.26 19.38 8.06
N ILE A 120 18.31 18.91 7.25
CA ILE A 120 16.87 19.19 7.42
C ILE A 120 16.24 18.17 8.35
N LEU A 121 16.67 16.91 8.28
CA LEU A 121 16.21 15.82 9.13
C LEU A 121 17.37 15.24 9.95
N PRO A 122 17.09 14.70 11.13
CA PRO A 122 18.10 14.01 11.93
C PRO A 122 18.52 12.70 11.25
N PRO A 123 19.75 12.23 11.46
CA PRO A 123 20.16 10.92 11.03
C PRO A 123 19.35 9.84 11.78
N PHE A 124 19.12 8.73 11.12
CA PHE A 124 18.47 7.55 11.72
C PHE A 124 19.52 6.50 12.10
N ASP A 125 19.22 5.69 13.11
CA ASP A 125 20.06 4.56 13.50
C ASP A 125 19.68 3.32 12.68
N LYS A 126 20.67 2.70 12.01
CA LYS A 126 20.60 1.46 11.22
C LYS A 126 19.63 1.50 10.03
N GLN A 127 18.33 1.63 10.25
CA GLN A 127 17.33 1.54 9.19
C GLN A 127 16.04 2.30 9.54
N ILE A 128 15.39 2.87 8.54
CA ILE A 128 14.07 3.53 8.69
C ILE A 128 12.94 2.50 8.72
N TRP A 129 13.04 1.49 7.86
CA TRP A 129 12.01 0.47 7.71
C TRP A 129 12.42 -0.84 8.35
N GLN A 130 11.49 -1.51 8.99
CA GLN A 130 11.67 -2.91 9.39
C GLN A 130 11.89 -3.79 8.15
N ARG A 131 12.60 -4.91 8.30
CA ARG A 131 12.88 -5.86 7.19
C ARG A 131 11.61 -6.39 6.56
N GLY A 132 10.65 -6.82 7.36
CA GLY A 132 9.37 -7.33 6.91
C GLY A 132 8.29 -6.26 6.84
N TYR A 133 7.10 -6.72 6.54
CA TYR A 133 5.83 -6.01 6.66
C TYR A 133 4.75 -7.04 6.98
N TYR A 134 3.66 -6.60 7.55
CA TYR A 134 2.50 -7.46 7.76
C TYR A 134 1.58 -7.33 6.55
N GLU A 135 1.20 -8.44 5.96
CA GLU A 135 0.23 -8.50 4.87
C GLU A 135 -0.95 -9.39 5.25
N HIS A 136 -2.10 -9.03 4.70
CA HIS A 136 -3.33 -9.78 4.81
C HIS A 136 -4.09 -9.70 3.49
N ILE A 137 -4.53 -10.84 2.97
CA ILE A 137 -5.31 -10.90 1.73
C ILE A 137 -6.78 -10.71 2.08
N ILE A 138 -7.38 -9.64 1.58
CA ILE A 138 -8.80 -9.34 1.74
C ILE A 138 -9.58 -10.17 0.72
N ARG A 139 -10.52 -10.98 1.20
CA ARG A 139 -11.25 -11.96 0.36
C ARG A 139 -12.70 -11.62 0.10
N ASN A 140 -13.27 -10.67 0.83
CA ASN A 140 -14.68 -10.31 0.70
C ASN A 140 -14.93 -8.86 1.12
N GLU A 141 -16.10 -8.35 0.72
CA GLU A 141 -16.50 -6.96 0.97
C GLU A 141 -16.59 -6.62 2.46
N HIS A 142 -17.09 -7.53 3.28
CA HIS A 142 -17.20 -7.30 4.73
C HIS A 142 -15.83 -7.10 5.39
N GLU A 143 -14.84 -7.92 5.00
CA GLU A 143 -13.48 -7.79 5.46
C GLU A 143 -12.84 -6.50 4.94
N TYR A 144 -13.10 -6.15 3.68
CA TYR A 144 -12.66 -4.89 3.09
C TYR A 144 -13.15 -3.69 3.90
N GLN A 145 -14.44 -3.63 4.19
CA GLN A 145 -15.04 -2.55 4.96
C GLN A 145 -14.43 -2.44 6.36
N LYS A 146 -14.24 -3.54 7.06
CA LYS A 146 -13.60 -3.56 8.38
C LYS A 146 -12.17 -3.00 8.34
N ILE A 147 -11.37 -3.42 7.35
CA ILE A 147 -9.99 -2.96 7.24
C ILE A 147 -9.95 -1.50 6.81
N TYR A 148 -10.85 -1.10 5.90
CA TYR A 148 -10.99 0.28 5.48
C TYR A 148 -11.30 1.20 6.66
N GLU A 149 -12.34 0.88 7.44
CA GLU A 149 -12.73 1.62 8.65
C GLU A 149 -11.62 1.62 9.70
N TYR A 150 -10.89 0.51 9.85
CA TYR A 150 -9.74 0.46 10.75
C TYR A 150 -8.66 1.46 10.32
N ILE A 151 -8.30 1.52 9.04
CA ILE A 151 -7.30 2.46 8.53
C ILE A 151 -7.80 3.89 8.67
N GLU A 152 -9.07 4.13 8.35
CA GLU A 152 -9.71 5.45 8.43
C GLU A 152 -9.70 6.02 9.87
N ASN A 153 -10.03 5.18 10.83
CA ASN A 153 -10.15 5.60 12.24
C ASN A 153 -8.82 5.52 13.01
N ASN A 154 -7.77 4.93 12.42
CA ASN A 154 -6.49 4.74 13.10
C ASN A 154 -5.88 6.05 13.64
N PRO A 155 -5.87 7.18 12.90
CA PRO A 155 -5.35 8.44 13.40
C PRO A 155 -6.07 9.00 14.63
N ILE A 156 -7.38 8.76 14.71
CA ILE A 156 -8.20 9.24 15.83
C ILE A 156 -7.91 8.43 17.09
N LYS A 157 -7.59 7.15 16.91
CA LYS A 157 -7.28 6.19 17.97
C LYS A 157 -5.78 6.03 18.21
N TRP A 158 -4.97 7.00 17.78
CA TRP A 158 -3.51 6.90 17.89
C TRP A 158 -3.04 6.63 19.33
N GLU A 159 -3.64 7.29 20.32
CA GLU A 159 -3.30 7.11 21.73
C GLU A 159 -3.68 5.72 22.29
N GLU A 160 -4.60 5.02 21.62
CA GLU A 160 -5.03 3.65 21.97
C GLU A 160 -4.24 2.59 21.17
N ASP A 161 -3.40 3.02 20.22
CA ASP A 161 -2.66 2.09 19.35
C ASP A 161 -1.56 1.38 20.14
N LYS A 162 -1.39 0.09 19.87
CA LYS A 162 -0.34 -0.74 20.49
C LYS A 162 1.09 -0.28 20.18
N TYR A 163 1.26 0.60 19.19
CA TYR A 163 2.53 1.21 18.81
C TYR A 163 2.69 2.63 19.32
N TYR A 164 1.76 3.10 20.14
CA TYR A 164 1.87 4.41 20.78
C TYR A 164 3.04 4.41 21.76
N GLU A 165 4.03 5.31 21.53
CA GLU A 165 5.20 5.55 22.38
C GLU A 165 5.30 7.04 22.73
#